data_15b20ab4dd4f540166972409122567cf
#
_entry.id   15b20ab4dd4f540166972409122567cf
#
_cell.length_a   1.000
_cell.length_b   1.000
_cell.length_c   1.000
_cell.angle_alpha   90.00
_cell.angle_beta   90.00
_cell.angle_gamma   90.00
#
_symmetry.space_group_name_H-M   'P 1'
#
loop_
_entity.id
_entity.type
_entity.pdbx_description
1 polymer ?
#
loop_
_entity_poly.entity_id
_entity_poly.type
_entity_poly.pdbx_seq_one_letter_code
_entity_poly.pdbx_strand_id
1 'polypeptide(L)'
;IPELRERIKAVAEENYAKLRALEGHEVIGELIDLSIGREALSVLMTTPDMTFKRADILRGHYLFAQANSLAVALVDAEIALTASARIRFLHPVAGGRRVVAKAKLEKKVGSRHTIKVESRVEQQKVFEGDFVVVALEKKESDTH
;
A
#
# COMPACT_ATOMS: atom_id res chain seq x y z
N ILE A 1 -8.42 4.39 25.51
CA ILE A 1 -7.15 4.60 26.24
C ILE A 1 -6.54 5.91 25.77
N PRO A 2 -6.39 6.89 26.64
CA PRO A 2 -5.85 8.20 26.25
C PRO A 2 -4.46 8.15 25.63
N GLU A 3 -3.58 7.33 26.14
CA GLU A 3 -2.22 7.20 25.59
C GLU A 3 -2.23 6.68 24.15
N LEU A 4 -3.12 5.76 23.85
CA LEU A 4 -3.24 5.22 22.50
C LEU A 4 -3.75 6.29 21.54
N ARG A 5 -4.72 7.09 21.98
CA ARG A 5 -5.24 8.19 21.17
C ARG A 5 -4.17 9.22 20.87
N GLU A 6 -3.36 9.56 21.85
CA GLU A 6 -2.27 10.51 21.68
C GLU A 6 -1.23 9.98 20.69
N ARG A 7 -0.92 8.70 20.76
CA ARG A 7 0.04 8.09 19.84
C ARG A 7 -0.50 8.07 18.42
N ILE A 8 -1.77 7.71 18.24
CA ILE A 8 -2.40 7.71 16.93
C ILE A 8 -2.43 9.12 16.35
N LYS A 9 -2.78 10.09 17.17
CA LYS A 9 -2.81 11.49 16.75
C LYS A 9 -1.42 11.98 16.35
N ALA A 10 -0.39 11.66 17.14
CA ALA A 10 0.98 12.05 16.84
C ALA A 10 1.46 11.46 15.53
N VAL A 11 1.17 10.18 15.30
CA VAL A 11 1.53 9.52 14.04
C VAL A 11 0.79 10.16 12.88
N ALA A 12 -0.48 10.47 13.05
CA ALA A 12 -1.27 11.12 12.00
C ALA A 12 -0.69 12.49 11.67
N GLU A 13 -0.33 13.28 12.65
CA GLU A 13 0.27 14.59 12.43
C GLU A 13 1.64 14.48 11.76
N GLU A 14 2.45 13.54 12.20
CA GLU A 14 3.77 13.29 11.65
C GLU A 14 3.71 12.90 10.18
N ASN A 15 2.68 12.17 9.80
CA ASN A 15 2.50 11.70 8.43
C ASN A 15 1.53 12.55 7.61
N TYR A 16 1.07 13.66 8.17
CA TYR A 16 0.03 14.48 7.55
C TYR A 16 0.38 14.93 6.12
N ALA A 17 1.59 15.43 5.95
CA ALA A 17 2.04 15.88 4.64
C ALA A 17 2.05 14.74 3.62
N LYS A 18 2.46 13.56 4.04
CA LYS A 18 2.48 12.37 3.18
C LYS A 18 1.06 11.95 2.84
N LEU A 19 0.16 11.93 3.82
CA LEU A 19 -1.24 11.58 3.59
C LEU A 19 -1.91 12.58 2.65
N ARG A 20 -1.61 13.86 2.80
CA ARG A 20 -2.14 14.89 1.91
C ARG A 20 -1.65 14.69 0.49
N ALA A 21 -0.39 14.34 0.31
CA ALA A 21 0.15 14.06 -1.01
C ALA A 21 -0.54 12.87 -1.67
N LEU A 22 -0.94 11.89 -0.87
CA LEU A 22 -1.62 10.69 -1.36
C LEU A 22 -3.07 10.94 -1.73
N GLU A 23 -3.71 11.99 -1.22
CA GLU A 23 -5.11 12.32 -1.56
C GLU A 23 -5.30 12.59 -3.04
N GLY A 24 -4.29 13.14 -3.70
CA GLY A 24 -4.34 13.40 -5.13
C GLY A 24 -4.01 12.19 -5.98
N HIS A 25 -3.66 11.08 -5.37
CA HIS A 25 -3.31 9.84 -6.04
C HIS A 25 -4.37 8.79 -5.72
N GLU A 26 -4.58 7.89 -6.65
CA GLU A 26 -5.54 6.83 -6.45
C GLU A 26 -4.98 5.77 -5.51
N VAL A 27 -5.13 5.99 -4.22
CA VAL A 27 -4.82 4.95 -3.24
C VAL A 27 -5.98 3.98 -3.27
N ILE A 28 -5.70 2.76 -3.71
CA ILE A 28 -6.72 1.73 -3.76
C ILE A 28 -6.87 1.14 -2.36
N GLY A 29 -8.07 1.29 -1.83
CA GLY A 29 -8.38 0.86 -0.48
C GLY A 29 -8.26 1.99 0.52
N GLU A 30 -8.64 1.70 1.75
CA GLU A 30 -8.56 2.64 2.85
C GLU A 30 -7.27 2.40 3.64
N LEU A 31 -6.46 3.42 3.77
CA LEU A 31 -5.23 3.35 4.54
C LEU A 31 -5.57 3.35 6.03
N ILE A 32 -5.26 2.25 6.70
CA ILE A 32 -5.59 2.07 8.11
C ILE A 32 -4.44 2.50 9.01
N ASP A 33 -3.22 2.18 8.61
CA ASP A 33 -2.04 2.51 9.39
C ASP A 33 -0.87 2.77 8.46
N LEU A 34 -0.07 3.77 8.81
CA LEU A 34 1.11 4.12 8.03
C LEU A 34 2.24 4.52 8.95
N SER A 35 3.31 3.75 8.92
CA SER A 35 4.56 4.09 9.56
C SER A 35 5.58 4.27 8.44
N ILE A 36 5.77 5.52 8.02
CA ILE A 36 6.61 5.85 6.86
C ILE A 36 8.01 5.24 7.00
N GLY A 37 8.47 4.59 5.96
CA GLY A 37 9.76 3.94 5.94
C GLY A 37 9.81 2.59 6.67
N ARG A 38 8.69 2.09 7.14
CA ARG A 38 8.62 0.83 7.89
C ARG A 38 7.54 -0.11 7.41
N GLU A 39 6.29 0.25 7.64
CA GLU A 39 5.18 -0.63 7.27
C GLU A 39 3.88 0.16 7.10
N ALA A 40 2.95 -0.44 6.39
CA ALA A 40 1.65 0.17 6.14
C ALA A 40 0.59 -0.91 6.04
N LEU A 41 -0.65 -0.53 6.31
CA LEU A 41 -1.79 -1.43 6.31
C LEU A 41 -2.96 -0.75 5.62
N SER A 42 -3.60 -1.45 4.69
CA SER A 42 -4.80 -0.94 4.04
C SER A 42 -5.86 -2.02 3.93
N VAL A 43 -7.10 -1.58 3.77
CA VAL A 43 -8.26 -2.46 3.61
C VAL A 43 -9.00 -2.08 2.35
N LEU A 44 -9.26 -3.06 1.50
CA LEU A 44 -10.07 -2.88 0.31
C LEU A 44 -11.37 -3.65 0.50
N MET A 45 -12.48 -2.92 0.54
CA MET A 45 -13.81 -3.53 0.53
C MET A 45 -14.17 -3.81 -0.92
N THR A 46 -14.22 -5.07 -1.28
CA THR A 46 -14.54 -5.43 -2.66
C THR A 46 -16.06 -5.39 -2.89
N THR A 47 -16.42 -5.06 -4.11
CA THR A 47 -17.83 -4.96 -4.51
C THR A 47 -18.08 -5.82 -5.73
N PRO A 48 -19.36 -6.16 -6.04
CA PRO A 48 -19.65 -7.02 -7.18
C PRO A 48 -19.15 -6.50 -8.52
N ASP A 49 -19.09 -5.19 -8.71
CA ASP A 49 -18.59 -4.59 -9.95
C ASP A 49 -17.08 -4.74 -10.14
N MET A 50 -16.37 -5.17 -9.11
CA MET A 50 -14.94 -5.48 -9.19
C MET A 50 -14.68 -6.91 -9.64
N THR A 51 -15.72 -7.70 -9.81
CA THR A 51 -15.59 -9.11 -10.18
C THR A 51 -15.83 -9.30 -11.68
N PHE A 52 -15.48 -10.48 -12.16
CA PHE A 52 -15.81 -10.87 -13.52
C PHE A 52 -17.33 -11.02 -13.65
N LYS A 53 -17.86 -10.69 -14.84
CA LYS A 53 -19.32 -10.69 -15.05
C LYS A 53 -19.99 -12.04 -14.84
N ARG A 54 -19.27 -13.13 -15.10
CA ARG A 54 -19.85 -14.49 -15.05
C ARG A 54 -19.32 -15.31 -13.89
N ALA A 55 -18.52 -14.72 -13.02
CA ALA A 55 -17.97 -15.41 -11.88
C ALA A 55 -17.85 -14.42 -10.73
N ASP A 56 -18.17 -14.87 -9.55
CA ASP A 56 -18.04 -14.04 -8.37
C ASP A 56 -16.58 -14.10 -7.88
N ILE A 57 -15.67 -13.68 -8.76
CA ILE A 57 -14.24 -13.68 -8.47
C ILE A 57 -13.71 -12.28 -8.75
N LEU A 58 -13.03 -11.72 -7.75
CA LEU A 58 -12.40 -10.42 -7.85
C LEU A 58 -11.35 -10.41 -8.96
N ARG A 59 -11.36 -9.35 -9.75
CA ARG A 59 -10.33 -9.19 -10.78
C ARG A 59 -8.99 -8.92 -10.10
N GLY A 60 -7.95 -9.62 -10.56
CA GLY A 60 -6.65 -9.57 -9.92
C GLY A 60 -5.99 -8.20 -9.88
N HIS A 61 -6.31 -7.33 -10.86
CA HIS A 61 -5.70 -6.00 -10.89
C HIS A 61 -6.06 -5.15 -9.66
N TYR A 62 -7.18 -5.43 -8.99
CA TYR A 62 -7.51 -4.74 -7.74
C TYR A 62 -6.57 -5.12 -6.62
N LEU A 63 -6.18 -6.38 -6.54
CA LEU A 63 -5.20 -6.84 -5.56
C LEU A 63 -3.83 -6.21 -5.82
N PHE A 64 -3.44 -6.18 -7.08
CA PHE A 64 -2.19 -5.54 -7.47
C PHE A 64 -2.21 -4.04 -7.16
N ALA A 65 -3.29 -3.35 -7.54
CA ALA A 65 -3.39 -1.92 -7.36
C ALA A 65 -3.36 -1.53 -5.88
N GLN A 66 -4.05 -2.29 -5.03
CA GLN A 66 -4.01 -2.07 -3.58
C GLN A 66 -2.58 -2.23 -3.05
N ALA A 67 -1.94 -3.33 -3.41
CA ALA A 67 -0.59 -3.64 -2.93
C ALA A 67 0.43 -2.61 -3.43
N ASN A 68 0.36 -2.26 -4.71
CA ASN A 68 1.29 -1.31 -5.30
C ASN A 68 1.13 0.09 -4.69
N SER A 69 -0.09 0.55 -4.53
CA SER A 69 -0.33 1.86 -3.94
C SER A 69 0.14 1.91 -2.49
N LEU A 70 -0.02 0.81 -1.77
CA LEU A 70 0.43 0.71 -0.39
C LEU A 70 1.96 0.72 -0.30
N ALA A 71 2.63 0.00 -1.19
CA ALA A 71 4.08 -0.02 -1.25
C ALA A 71 4.66 1.38 -1.53
N VAL A 72 4.04 2.10 -2.45
CA VAL A 72 4.46 3.47 -2.77
C VAL A 72 4.23 4.40 -1.60
N ALA A 73 3.09 4.27 -0.92
CA ALA A 73 2.74 5.12 0.22
C ALA A 73 3.73 4.99 1.38
N LEU A 74 4.31 3.83 1.53
CA LEU A 74 5.24 3.52 2.61
C LEU A 74 6.60 4.22 2.44
N VAL A 75 6.96 4.56 1.22
CA VAL A 75 8.28 5.16 0.94
C VAL A 75 8.30 6.63 1.35
N ASP A 76 9.34 6.99 2.12
CA ASP A 76 9.54 8.37 2.57
C ASP A 76 10.18 9.20 1.45
N ALA A 77 9.34 9.72 0.56
CA ALA A 77 9.77 10.56 -0.54
C ALA A 77 8.57 11.32 -1.10
N GLU A 78 8.83 12.46 -1.72
CA GLU A 78 7.76 13.21 -2.37
C GLU A 78 7.19 12.44 -3.55
N ILE A 79 8.07 11.84 -4.33
CA ILE A 79 7.69 11.04 -5.48
C ILE A 79 8.37 9.68 -5.37
N ALA A 80 7.59 8.63 -5.46
CA ALA A 80 8.10 7.28 -5.47
C ALA A 80 7.45 6.53 -6.61
N LEU A 81 8.25 5.78 -7.35
CA LEU A 81 7.79 5.06 -8.53
C LEU A 81 8.12 3.58 -8.40
N THR A 82 7.18 2.74 -8.76
CA THR A 82 7.43 1.30 -8.81
C THR A 82 8.29 0.99 -10.02
N ALA A 83 9.47 0.46 -9.77
CA ALA A 83 10.40 0.07 -10.83
C ALA A 83 10.17 -1.36 -11.29
N SER A 84 9.83 -2.25 -10.36
CA SER A 84 9.54 -3.64 -10.68
C SER A 84 8.66 -4.25 -9.61
N ALA A 85 7.99 -5.33 -9.98
CA ALA A 85 7.15 -6.07 -9.05
C ALA A 85 7.19 -7.55 -9.42
N ARG A 86 7.30 -8.38 -8.40
CA ARG A 86 7.18 -9.83 -8.55
C ARG A 86 6.03 -10.25 -7.68
N ILE A 87 4.93 -10.67 -8.31
CA ILE A 87 3.68 -10.91 -7.60
C ILE A 87 3.18 -12.33 -7.81
N ARG A 88 2.38 -12.78 -6.86
CA ARG A 88 1.72 -14.08 -6.94
C ARG A 88 0.28 -13.96 -6.45
N PHE A 89 -0.63 -14.49 -7.25
CA PHE A 89 -2.03 -14.62 -6.88
C PHE A 89 -2.22 -16.02 -6.32
N LEU A 90 -2.51 -16.13 -5.03
CA LEU A 90 -2.48 -17.41 -4.33
C LEU A 90 -3.84 -18.09 -4.28
N HIS A 91 -4.90 -17.31 -4.09
CA HIS A 91 -6.26 -17.83 -4.01
C HIS A 91 -7.23 -16.82 -4.60
N PRO A 92 -8.29 -17.28 -5.27
CA PRO A 92 -9.33 -16.38 -5.75
C PRO A 92 -10.07 -15.73 -4.59
N VAL A 93 -10.53 -14.52 -4.80
CA VAL A 93 -11.27 -13.75 -3.80
C VAL A 93 -12.70 -13.56 -4.30
N ALA A 94 -13.69 -13.92 -3.50
CA ALA A 94 -15.08 -13.67 -3.83
C ALA A 94 -15.40 -12.18 -3.68
N GLY A 95 -16.36 -11.71 -4.46
CA GLY A 95 -16.84 -10.34 -4.34
C GLY A 95 -17.48 -10.11 -2.98
N GLY A 96 -17.40 -8.87 -2.51
CA GLY A 96 -17.96 -8.49 -1.21
C GLY A 96 -17.05 -8.81 -0.02
N ARG A 97 -15.91 -9.42 -0.27
CA ARG A 97 -14.94 -9.71 0.78
C ARG A 97 -14.03 -8.52 1.04
N ARG A 98 -13.54 -8.44 2.26
CA ARG A 98 -12.61 -7.40 2.68
C ARG A 98 -11.18 -7.93 2.56
N VAL A 99 -10.36 -7.22 1.79
CA VAL A 99 -8.95 -7.60 1.58
C VAL A 99 -8.07 -6.69 2.42
N VAL A 100 -7.29 -7.28 3.31
CA VAL A 100 -6.34 -6.55 4.15
C VAL A 100 -4.95 -6.74 3.57
N ALA A 101 -4.33 -5.65 3.18
CA ALA A 101 -2.96 -5.67 2.65
C ALA A 101 -2.01 -5.07 3.67
N LYS A 102 -0.88 -5.74 3.87
CA LYS A 102 0.17 -5.26 4.75
C LYS A 102 1.47 -5.16 3.96
N ALA A 103 2.04 -3.97 3.95
CA ALA A 103 3.32 -3.71 3.29
C ALA A 103 4.39 -3.51 4.35
N LYS A 104 5.57 -4.04 4.09
CA LYS A 104 6.69 -3.93 5.01
C LYS A 104 7.97 -3.67 4.23
N LEU A 105 8.73 -2.67 4.65
CA LEU A 105 10.03 -2.39 4.05
C LEU A 105 11.00 -3.48 4.50
N GLU A 106 11.55 -4.21 3.54
CA GLU A 106 12.52 -5.26 3.82
C GLU A 106 13.95 -4.78 3.65
N LYS A 107 14.19 -3.92 2.65
CA LYS A 107 15.54 -3.50 2.33
C LYS A 107 15.51 -2.13 1.68
N LYS A 108 16.46 -1.29 2.06
CA LYS A 108 16.64 0.01 1.43
C LYS A 108 18.10 0.18 1.07
N VAL A 109 18.37 0.41 -0.20
CA VAL A 109 19.72 0.68 -0.71
C VAL A 109 19.65 1.94 -1.55
N GLY A 110 20.13 3.05 -0.99
CA GLY A 110 20.03 4.35 -1.64
C GLY A 110 18.56 4.71 -1.83
N SER A 111 18.17 5.00 -3.08
CA SER A 111 16.79 5.34 -3.41
C SER A 111 15.92 4.11 -3.66
N ARG A 112 16.50 2.92 -3.70
CA ARG A 112 15.75 1.69 -3.99
C ARG A 112 15.22 1.06 -2.71
N HIS A 113 13.93 0.83 -2.70
CA HIS A 113 13.23 0.23 -1.57
C HIS A 113 12.62 -1.09 -2.01
N THR A 114 12.94 -2.16 -1.30
CA THR A 114 12.29 -3.46 -1.54
C THR A 114 11.23 -3.64 -0.47
N ILE A 115 9.99 -3.73 -0.92
CA ILE A 115 8.83 -3.77 -0.04
C ILE A 115 8.04 -5.03 -0.31
N LYS A 116 7.79 -5.79 0.74
CA LYS A 116 6.97 -6.98 0.66
C LYS A 116 5.54 -6.63 1.05
N VAL A 117 4.60 -7.06 0.21
CA VAL A 117 3.18 -6.88 0.50
C VAL A 117 2.51 -8.25 0.54
N GLU A 118 1.73 -8.47 1.58
CA GLU A 118 0.89 -9.66 1.72
C GLU A 118 -0.55 -9.22 1.92
N SER A 119 -1.45 -9.83 1.15
CA SER A 119 -2.87 -9.51 1.25
C SER A 119 -3.63 -10.75 1.72
N ARG A 120 -4.57 -10.56 2.63
CA ARG A 120 -5.35 -11.63 3.23
C ARG A 120 -6.83 -11.30 3.20
N VAL A 121 -7.62 -12.37 3.05
CA VAL A 121 -9.07 -12.33 3.31
C VAL A 121 -9.24 -13.21 4.53
N GLU A 122 -9.67 -12.60 5.64
CA GLU A 122 -9.68 -13.24 6.95
C GLU A 122 -8.27 -13.72 7.27
N GLN A 123 -8.04 -15.01 7.39
CA GLN A 123 -6.70 -15.53 7.71
C GLN A 123 -5.99 -16.13 6.50
N GLN A 124 -6.66 -16.17 5.36
CA GLN A 124 -6.08 -16.77 4.17
C GLN A 124 -5.31 -15.74 3.35
N LYS A 125 -4.04 -16.05 3.08
CA LYS A 125 -3.24 -15.23 2.19
C LYS A 125 -3.71 -15.44 0.76
N VAL A 126 -4.11 -14.36 0.10
CA VAL A 126 -4.65 -14.42 -1.26
C VAL A 126 -3.70 -13.82 -2.30
N PHE A 127 -2.75 -13.01 -1.85
CA PHE A 127 -1.82 -12.32 -2.74
C PHE A 127 -0.53 -12.02 -2.00
N GLU A 128 0.58 -12.04 -2.71
CA GLU A 128 1.83 -11.53 -2.18
C GLU A 128 2.67 -10.94 -3.29
N GLY A 129 3.53 -10.00 -2.95
CA GLY A 129 4.40 -9.39 -3.94
C GLY A 129 5.60 -8.75 -3.30
N ASP A 130 6.68 -8.69 -4.09
CA ASP A 130 7.87 -7.94 -3.75
C ASP A 130 7.96 -6.79 -4.75
N PHE A 131 7.92 -5.57 -4.22
CA PHE A 131 7.90 -4.37 -5.02
C PHE A 131 9.22 -3.62 -4.84
N VAL A 132 9.82 -3.24 -5.94
CA VAL A 132 10.98 -2.34 -5.90
C VAL A 132 10.47 -0.95 -6.24
N VAL A 133 10.53 -0.07 -5.27
CA VAL A 133 10.05 1.30 -5.39
C VAL A 133 11.24 2.23 -5.29
N VAL A 134 11.37 3.13 -6.25
CA VAL A 134 12.49 4.07 -6.31
C VAL A 134 11.99 5.45 -5.91
N ALA A 135 12.65 6.03 -4.91
CA ALA A 135 12.36 7.38 -4.48
C ALA A 135 13.05 8.36 -5.41
N LEU A 136 12.28 9.29 -5.95
CA LEU A 136 12.81 10.39 -6.74
C LEU A 136 12.90 11.60 -5.82
N GLU A 137 14.11 11.94 -5.46
CA GLU A 137 14.30 13.10 -4.61
C GLU A 137 14.29 14.36 -5.44
N LYS A 138 13.63 15.39 -4.91
CA LYS A 138 13.72 16.70 -5.48
C LYS A 138 15.16 17.14 -5.32
N LYS A 139 15.83 17.43 -6.42
CA LYS A 139 17.21 17.88 -6.35
C LYS A 139 17.25 19.26 -5.69
N GLU A 140 17.78 19.31 -4.50
CA GLU A 140 17.96 20.58 -3.81
C GLU A 140 18.86 21.53 -4.59
N SER A 141 19.82 20.96 -5.32
CA SER A 141 20.68 21.72 -6.20
C SER A 141 19.91 22.51 -7.27
N ASP A 142 18.70 22.06 -7.62
CA ASP A 142 17.87 22.73 -8.60
C ASP A 142 17.17 23.95 -8.00
N THR A 143 17.19 24.11 -6.71
CA THR A 143 16.56 25.22 -6.00
C THR A 143 17.54 26.35 -5.67
N HIS A 144 18.77 26.17 -6.01
CA HIS A 144 19.81 27.15 -5.70
C HIS A 144 20.19 28.06 -6.84
#